data_c9a4a5bab75c0022b81506da4f088516
#
_entry.id   c9a4a5bab75c0022b81506da4f088516
#
_cell.length_a   1.000
_cell.length_b   1.000
_cell.length_c   1.000
_cell.angle_alpha   90.00
_cell.angle_beta   90.00
_cell.angle_gamma   90.00
#
_symmetry.space_group_name_H-M   'P 1'
#
loop_
_entity.id
_entity.type
_entity.pdbx_description
1 polymer ?
#
loop_
_entity_poly.entity_id
_entity_poly.type
_entity_poly.pdbx_seq_one_letter_code
_entity_poly.pdbx_strand_id
1 'polypeptide(L)'
;RGLGDVYKRQGLCTIHKELGAEHLSVVCDQFPRYSEYYGEIKESGVGLACEEAEKIIFSENKTFTTVLKPCDEQYLEDDEFDSSYAVKIFKARDEIFRILDMTEMSVNEKLVVILKYCAAMQEYINDDDFDGLKEYVNTFGRSDIEHILMEMNEESDSENFEDVDI
;
A
#
# COMPACT_ATOMS: atom_id res chain seq x y z
N ARG A 1 -29.76 -0.78 -22.43
CA ARG A 1 -29.49 0.59 -21.95
C ARG A 1 -28.20 0.53 -21.13
N GLY A 2 -27.14 1.21 -21.57
CA GLY A 2 -25.84 1.16 -20.92
C GLY A 2 -25.78 2.17 -19.75
N LEU A 3 -24.80 1.97 -18.87
CA LEU A 3 -24.50 2.85 -17.73
C LEU A 3 -24.38 4.35 -18.09
N GLY A 4 -24.19 4.69 -19.37
CA GLY A 4 -24.13 6.07 -19.87
C GLY A 4 -25.42 6.91 -19.70
N ASP A 5 -26.56 6.27 -19.46
CA ASP A 5 -27.83 6.98 -19.27
C ASP A 5 -28.04 7.54 -17.84
N VAL A 6 -27.15 7.16 -16.91
CA VAL A 6 -27.25 7.54 -15.48
C VAL A 6 -26.58 8.90 -15.22
N TYR A 7 -25.72 9.36 -16.13
CA TYR A 7 -24.98 10.61 -15.97
C TYR A 7 -25.50 11.69 -16.92
N LYS A 8 -25.89 12.83 -16.36
CA LYS A 8 -26.16 14.05 -17.15
C LYS A 8 -24.84 14.75 -17.50
N ARG A 9 -24.93 15.81 -18.33
CA ARG A 9 -23.80 16.61 -18.83
C ARG A 9 -22.78 17.09 -17.80
N GLN A 10 -23.10 16.99 -16.50
CA GLN A 10 -22.22 17.39 -15.39
C GLN A 10 -21.52 16.21 -14.72
N GLY A 11 -21.64 14.99 -15.24
CA GLY A 11 -21.04 13.79 -14.65
C GLY A 11 -21.64 13.33 -13.31
N LEU A 12 -22.69 13.97 -12.82
CA LEU A 12 -23.31 13.63 -11.55
C LEU A 12 -24.38 12.54 -11.72
N CYS A 13 -24.42 11.61 -10.75
CA CYS A 13 -25.39 10.52 -10.73
C CYS A 13 -26.81 11.07 -10.54
N THR A 14 -27.71 10.79 -11.50
CA THR A 14 -29.11 11.22 -11.45
C THR A 14 -29.89 10.49 -10.36
N ILE A 15 -29.60 9.22 -10.08
CA ILE A 15 -30.27 8.48 -9.01
C ILE A 15 -30.00 9.15 -7.67
N HIS A 16 -28.73 9.43 -7.36
CA HIS A 16 -28.37 10.10 -6.12
C HIS A 16 -29.02 11.50 -5.98
N LYS A 17 -29.06 12.23 -7.10
CA LYS A 17 -29.60 13.61 -7.11
C LYS A 17 -31.11 13.65 -6.97
N GLU A 18 -31.83 12.74 -7.61
CA GLU A 18 -33.30 12.81 -7.73
C GLU A 18 -34.02 11.93 -6.69
N LEU A 19 -33.39 10.85 -6.27
CA LEU A 19 -33.98 9.86 -5.38
C LEU A 19 -33.30 9.77 -4.00
N GLY A 20 -32.07 10.28 -3.86
CA GLY A 20 -31.32 10.21 -2.60
C GLY A 20 -30.35 9.04 -2.52
N ALA A 21 -29.51 9.06 -1.48
CA ALA A 21 -28.45 8.05 -1.25
C ALA A 21 -29.04 6.65 -0.98
N GLU A 22 -30.21 6.59 -0.36
CA GLU A 22 -30.90 5.34 -0.02
C GLU A 22 -31.35 4.51 -1.23
N HIS A 23 -31.34 5.10 -2.42
CA HIS A 23 -31.66 4.43 -3.67
C HIS A 23 -30.43 3.99 -4.48
N LEU A 24 -29.24 4.22 -3.94
CA LEU A 24 -28.01 3.76 -4.58
C LEU A 24 -27.86 2.24 -4.45
N SER A 25 -27.22 1.63 -5.44
CA SER A 25 -26.73 0.25 -5.28
C SER A 25 -25.63 0.17 -4.24
N VAL A 26 -25.45 -0.98 -3.60
CA VAL A 26 -24.39 -1.19 -2.61
C VAL A 26 -23.03 -0.74 -3.13
N VAL A 27 -22.70 -1.05 -4.39
CA VAL A 27 -21.46 -0.63 -5.03
C VAL A 27 -21.33 0.89 -5.11
N CYS A 28 -22.42 1.58 -5.49
CA CYS A 28 -22.41 3.04 -5.60
C CYS A 28 -22.38 3.74 -4.23
N ASP A 29 -23.00 3.14 -3.22
CA ASP A 29 -22.98 3.65 -1.85
C ASP A 29 -21.60 3.51 -1.21
N GLN A 30 -20.94 2.40 -1.44
CA GLN A 30 -19.59 2.15 -0.92
C GLN A 30 -18.49 2.86 -1.71
N PHE A 31 -18.68 3.11 -3.00
CA PHE A 31 -17.68 3.79 -3.83
C PHE A 31 -17.42 5.24 -3.33
N PRO A 32 -16.17 5.70 -3.23
CA PRO A 32 -14.89 5.05 -3.57
C PRO A 32 -14.20 4.35 -2.40
N ARG A 33 -14.94 4.01 -1.36
CA ARG A 33 -14.41 3.35 -0.16
C ARG A 33 -14.18 1.88 -0.42
N TYR A 34 -13.15 1.36 0.21
CA TYR A 34 -12.91 -0.08 0.30
C TYR A 34 -12.68 -0.46 1.76
N SER A 35 -12.94 -1.71 2.06
CA SER A 35 -12.64 -2.31 3.36
C SER A 35 -12.11 -3.71 3.14
N GLU A 36 -11.01 -4.02 3.83
CA GLU A 36 -10.38 -5.33 3.84
C GLU A 36 -10.30 -5.82 5.28
N TYR A 37 -10.45 -7.12 5.45
CA TYR A 37 -10.45 -7.75 6.77
C TYR A 37 -9.25 -8.67 6.90
N TYR A 38 -8.51 -8.54 7.99
CA TYR A 38 -7.33 -9.31 8.33
C TYR A 38 -7.51 -9.89 9.73
N GLY A 39 -8.29 -10.97 9.83
CA GLY A 39 -8.73 -11.45 11.11
C GLY A 39 -9.55 -10.39 11.86
N GLU A 40 -9.19 -10.05 13.05
CA GLU A 40 -9.89 -9.03 13.87
C GLU A 40 -9.60 -7.58 13.44
N ILE A 41 -8.76 -7.38 12.41
CA ILE A 41 -8.39 -6.04 11.94
C ILE A 41 -9.16 -5.72 10.66
N LYS A 42 -9.88 -4.60 10.67
CA LYS A 42 -10.48 -4.01 9.47
C LYS A 42 -9.67 -2.82 9.00
N GLU A 43 -9.17 -2.87 7.79
CA GLU A 43 -8.59 -1.71 7.12
C GLU A 43 -9.62 -1.08 6.18
N SER A 44 -9.77 0.24 6.23
CA SER A 44 -10.66 0.96 5.33
C SER A 44 -9.97 2.16 4.74
N GLY A 45 -10.23 2.41 3.47
CA GLY A 45 -9.64 3.52 2.74
C GLY A 45 -10.51 4.00 1.59
N VAL A 46 -9.96 4.87 0.77
CA VAL A 46 -10.58 5.37 -0.46
C VAL A 46 -9.67 5.10 -1.65
N GLY A 47 -10.26 4.58 -2.73
CA GLY A 47 -9.55 4.30 -3.97
C GLY A 47 -9.35 5.53 -4.83
N LEU A 48 -8.28 5.51 -5.64
CA LEU A 48 -7.96 6.57 -6.63
C LEU A 48 -8.94 6.64 -7.81
N ALA A 49 -9.91 5.72 -7.88
CA ALA A 49 -10.91 5.73 -8.95
C ALA A 49 -11.93 6.87 -8.85
N CYS A 50 -11.90 7.65 -7.79
CA CYS A 50 -12.76 8.83 -7.58
C CYS A 50 -11.94 10.11 -7.73
N GLU A 51 -12.32 10.98 -8.67
CA GLU A 51 -11.64 12.24 -8.94
C GLU A 51 -11.50 13.15 -7.69
N GLU A 52 -12.50 13.15 -6.81
CA GLU A 52 -12.44 13.94 -5.58
C GLU A 52 -11.50 13.31 -4.52
N ALA A 53 -11.47 11.97 -4.43
CA ALA A 53 -10.50 11.28 -3.58
C ALA A 53 -9.07 11.52 -4.10
N GLU A 54 -8.85 11.43 -5.41
CA GLU A 54 -7.57 11.73 -6.06
C GLU A 54 -7.10 13.15 -5.76
N LYS A 55 -7.95 14.16 -5.91
CA LYS A 55 -7.61 15.56 -5.57
C LYS A 55 -7.20 15.73 -4.12
N ILE A 56 -7.85 15.01 -3.20
CA ILE A 56 -7.51 15.06 -1.77
C ILE A 56 -6.17 14.36 -1.51
N ILE A 57 -5.96 13.19 -2.11
CA ILE A 57 -4.75 12.37 -1.93
C ILE A 57 -3.52 13.10 -2.46
N PHE A 58 -3.62 13.69 -3.66
CA PHE A 58 -2.51 14.43 -4.29
C PHE A 58 -2.46 15.92 -3.94
N SER A 59 -3.31 16.40 -3.02
CA SER A 59 -3.20 17.79 -2.57
C SER A 59 -1.89 18.01 -1.82
N GLU A 60 -1.22 19.13 -2.10
CA GLU A 60 0.06 19.50 -1.50
C GLU A 60 0.04 19.43 0.03
N ASN A 61 1.15 18.97 0.61
CA ASN A 61 1.44 18.93 2.06
C ASN A 61 0.55 17.99 2.91
N LYS A 62 0.00 16.92 2.35
CA LYS A 62 -0.64 15.89 3.15
C LYS A 62 0.26 14.67 3.31
N THR A 63 0.55 14.33 4.54
CA THR A 63 1.15 13.04 4.90
C THR A 63 0.06 11.99 5.07
N PHE A 64 0.30 10.79 4.52
CA PHE A 64 -0.54 9.64 4.81
C PHE A 64 -0.33 9.23 6.27
N THR A 65 -1.42 9.15 7.01
CA THR A 65 -1.39 8.63 8.38
C THR A 65 -2.42 7.53 8.52
N THR A 66 -1.99 6.41 9.10
CA THR A 66 -2.91 5.35 9.51
C THR A 66 -3.40 5.66 10.92
N VAL A 67 -4.71 5.62 11.14
CA VAL A 67 -5.32 5.85 12.44
C VAL A 67 -6.00 4.57 12.89
N LEU A 68 -5.51 3.99 13.99
CA LEU A 68 -6.16 2.84 14.64
C LEU A 68 -7.32 3.32 15.49
N LYS A 69 -8.51 2.74 15.26
CA LYS A 69 -9.73 3.02 16.02
C LYS A 69 -10.39 1.72 16.41
N PRO A 70 -11.06 1.66 17.60
CA PRO A 70 -11.97 0.57 17.90
C PRO A 70 -13.06 0.47 16.85
N CYS A 71 -13.43 -0.74 16.47
CA CYS A 71 -14.50 -1.02 15.53
C CYS A 71 -15.57 -1.87 16.24
N ASP A 72 -16.82 -1.39 16.26
CA ASP A 72 -17.94 -2.09 16.87
C ASP A 72 -18.65 -3.07 15.92
N GLU A 73 -18.17 -3.19 14.68
CA GLU A 73 -18.72 -4.15 13.72
C GLU A 73 -18.41 -5.57 14.16
N GLN A 74 -19.43 -6.44 14.17
CA GLN A 74 -19.23 -7.86 14.39
C GLN A 74 -18.43 -8.42 13.21
N TYR A 75 -17.23 -8.87 13.52
CA TYR A 75 -16.41 -9.64 12.62
C TYR A 75 -17.07 -11.00 12.37
N LEU A 76 -17.26 -11.34 11.09
CA LEU A 76 -17.59 -12.71 10.71
C LEU A 76 -16.27 -13.49 10.77
N GLU A 77 -16.15 -14.39 11.72
CA GLU A 77 -14.99 -15.26 11.89
C GLU A 77 -14.67 -15.96 10.57
N ASP A 78 -13.68 -15.44 9.87
CA ASP A 78 -12.96 -16.18 8.86
C ASP A 78 -11.74 -16.77 9.59
N ASP A 79 -11.89 -17.99 10.05
CA ASP A 79 -10.98 -18.67 10.99
C ASP A 79 -9.57 -18.94 10.40
N GLU A 80 -9.30 -18.57 9.17
CA GLU A 80 -8.05 -18.92 8.46
C GLU A 80 -6.97 -17.83 8.53
N PHE A 81 -7.28 -16.60 8.95
CA PHE A 81 -6.30 -15.52 8.91
C PHE A 81 -5.82 -15.07 10.29
N ASP A 82 -4.54 -15.28 10.59
CA ASP A 82 -3.91 -14.81 11.82
C ASP A 82 -3.64 -13.28 11.75
N SER A 83 -4.39 -12.50 12.56
CA SER A 83 -4.22 -11.04 12.68
C SER A 83 -2.80 -10.62 13.06
N SER A 84 -2.04 -11.49 13.73
CA SER A 84 -0.64 -11.22 14.11
C SER A 84 0.26 -11.09 12.87
N TYR A 85 -0.08 -11.81 11.79
CA TYR A 85 0.60 -11.70 10.51
C TYR A 85 0.34 -10.34 9.85
N ALA A 86 -0.93 -9.89 9.82
CA ALA A 86 -1.27 -8.57 9.28
C ALA A 86 -0.50 -7.44 9.96
N VAL A 87 -0.33 -7.50 11.29
CA VAL A 87 0.42 -6.48 12.04
C VAL A 87 1.89 -6.41 11.57
N LYS A 88 2.52 -7.55 11.25
CA LYS A 88 3.90 -7.58 10.74
C LYS A 88 3.98 -6.91 9.36
N ILE A 89 3.03 -7.23 8.47
CA ILE A 89 2.95 -6.63 7.12
C ILE A 89 2.66 -5.12 7.20
N PHE A 90 1.81 -4.68 8.13
CA PHE A 90 1.56 -3.24 8.32
C PHE A 90 2.80 -2.49 8.80
N LYS A 91 3.59 -3.09 9.70
CA LYS A 91 4.89 -2.53 10.08
C LYS A 91 5.86 -2.44 8.91
N ALA A 92 5.92 -3.48 8.10
CA ALA A 92 6.75 -3.48 6.88
C ALA A 92 6.31 -2.37 5.91
N ARG A 93 5.01 -2.16 5.75
CA ARG A 93 4.45 -1.06 4.96
C ARG A 93 4.84 0.31 5.50
N ASP A 94 4.82 0.49 6.81
CA ASP A 94 5.25 1.75 7.44
C ASP A 94 6.73 2.04 7.17
N GLU A 95 7.57 1.00 7.15
CA GLU A 95 8.98 1.13 6.77
C GLU A 95 9.15 1.52 5.30
N ILE A 96 8.36 0.94 4.39
CA ILE A 96 8.34 1.32 2.98
C ILE A 96 7.98 2.80 2.83
N PHE A 97 6.97 3.30 3.54
CA PHE A 97 6.63 4.71 3.52
C PHE A 97 7.76 5.58 4.05
N ARG A 98 8.46 5.16 5.11
CA ARG A 98 9.63 5.86 5.63
C ARG A 98 10.74 5.96 4.58
N ILE A 99 11.00 4.90 3.82
CA ILE A 99 11.99 4.91 2.72
C ILE A 99 11.55 5.86 1.60
N LEU A 100 10.27 5.85 1.23
CA LEU A 100 9.73 6.74 0.21
C LEU A 100 9.85 8.22 0.60
N ASP A 101 9.74 8.54 1.88
CA ASP A 101 9.85 9.91 2.40
C ASP A 101 11.30 10.41 2.54
N MET A 102 12.32 9.55 2.39
CA MET A 102 13.72 9.95 2.44
C MET A 102 14.05 10.91 1.28
N THR A 103 14.51 12.10 1.58
CA THR A 103 14.83 13.14 0.58
C THR A 103 16.23 13.03 0.00
N GLU A 104 17.13 12.33 0.69
CA GLU A 104 18.54 12.13 0.32
C GLU A 104 18.73 11.07 -0.76
N MET A 105 17.71 10.27 -1.06
CA MET A 105 17.77 9.17 -2.02
C MET A 105 17.02 9.53 -3.31
N SER A 106 17.56 9.11 -4.43
CA SER A 106 16.86 9.14 -5.72
C SER A 106 15.70 8.13 -5.76
N VAL A 107 14.77 8.30 -6.70
CA VAL A 107 13.65 7.38 -6.89
C VAL A 107 14.14 5.96 -7.17
N ASN A 108 15.19 5.80 -7.98
CA ASN A 108 15.75 4.49 -8.32
C ASN A 108 16.34 3.79 -7.10
N GLU A 109 17.12 4.51 -6.29
CA GLU A 109 17.66 3.96 -5.04
C GLU A 109 16.56 3.52 -4.08
N LYS A 110 15.51 4.32 -3.89
CA LYS A 110 14.35 3.94 -3.08
C LYS A 110 13.69 2.65 -3.59
N LEU A 111 13.48 2.54 -4.90
CA LEU A 111 12.87 1.36 -5.49
C LEU A 111 13.72 0.11 -5.30
N VAL A 112 15.04 0.20 -5.49
CA VAL A 112 15.96 -0.93 -5.26
C VAL A 112 15.91 -1.38 -3.80
N VAL A 113 15.99 -0.44 -2.86
CA VAL A 113 15.93 -0.75 -1.42
C VAL A 113 14.60 -1.41 -1.06
N ILE A 114 13.47 -0.87 -1.54
CA ILE A 114 12.15 -1.44 -1.26
C ILE A 114 12.02 -2.84 -1.86
N LEU A 115 12.50 -3.07 -3.09
CA LEU A 115 12.44 -4.39 -3.72
C LEU A 115 13.29 -5.42 -2.99
N LYS A 116 14.52 -5.08 -2.60
CA LYS A 116 15.40 -5.96 -1.81
C LYS A 116 14.78 -6.27 -0.43
N TYR A 117 14.21 -5.25 0.24
CA TYR A 117 13.51 -5.41 1.50
C TYR A 117 12.30 -6.36 1.37
N CYS A 118 11.45 -6.16 0.37
CA CYS A 118 10.30 -7.03 0.12
C CYS A 118 10.71 -8.45 -0.28
N ALA A 119 11.78 -8.61 -1.07
CA ALA A 119 12.28 -9.92 -1.47
C ALA A 119 12.77 -10.73 -0.26
N ALA A 120 13.54 -10.11 0.64
CA ALA A 120 13.98 -10.75 1.87
C ALA A 120 12.79 -11.16 2.78
N MET A 121 11.78 -10.30 2.92
CA MET A 121 10.55 -10.66 3.65
C MET A 121 9.83 -11.86 3.01
N GLN A 122 9.80 -11.91 1.67
CA GLN A 122 9.14 -13.01 0.96
C GLN A 122 9.83 -14.36 1.23
N GLU A 123 11.14 -14.39 1.43
CA GLU A 123 11.85 -15.61 1.81
C GLU A 123 11.38 -16.14 3.17
N TYR A 124 11.28 -15.29 4.20
CA TYR A 124 10.73 -15.68 5.50
C TYR A 124 9.29 -16.19 5.40
N ILE A 125 8.48 -15.57 4.54
CA ILE A 125 7.09 -16.00 4.31
C ILE A 125 7.05 -17.38 3.65
N ASN A 126 7.89 -17.62 2.64
CA ASN A 126 7.94 -18.89 1.92
C ASN A 126 8.40 -20.05 2.81
N ASP A 127 9.24 -19.75 3.80
CA ASP A 127 9.78 -20.72 4.75
C ASP A 127 8.89 -20.88 6.00
N ASP A 128 7.73 -20.20 6.07
CA ASP A 128 6.85 -20.13 7.24
C ASP A 128 7.57 -19.65 8.52
N ASP A 129 8.68 -18.91 8.38
CA ASP A 129 9.46 -18.35 9.49
C ASP A 129 8.91 -16.98 9.93
N PHE A 130 7.79 -17.00 10.65
CA PHE A 130 7.14 -15.79 11.13
C PHE A 130 7.90 -15.06 12.25
N ASP A 131 8.74 -15.75 12.99
CA ASP A 131 9.58 -15.12 14.01
C ASP A 131 10.78 -14.41 13.37
N GLY A 132 11.42 -15.02 12.39
CA GLY A 132 12.44 -14.38 11.56
C GLY A 132 11.92 -13.16 10.81
N LEU A 133 10.74 -13.25 10.20
CA LEU A 133 10.06 -12.12 9.57
C LEU A 133 9.87 -10.95 10.55
N LYS A 134 9.38 -11.25 11.76
CA LYS A 134 9.16 -10.23 12.79
C LYS A 134 10.47 -9.58 13.23
N GLU A 135 11.53 -10.36 13.42
CA GLU A 135 12.85 -9.84 13.78
C GLU A 135 13.40 -8.96 12.66
N TYR A 136 13.35 -9.43 11.41
CA TYR A 136 13.81 -8.70 10.24
C TYR A 136 13.11 -7.34 10.10
N VAL A 137 11.77 -7.31 10.13
CA VAL A 137 10.99 -6.07 10.03
C VAL A 137 11.28 -5.09 11.19
N ASN A 138 11.58 -5.60 12.39
CA ASN A 138 11.88 -4.76 13.54
C ASN A 138 13.33 -4.22 13.55
N THR A 139 14.27 -4.89 12.90
CA THR A 139 15.70 -4.56 12.94
C THR A 139 16.16 -3.84 11.68
N PHE A 140 15.42 -3.96 10.58
CA PHE A 140 15.74 -3.26 9.33
C PHE A 140 15.86 -1.77 9.55
N GLY A 141 16.96 -1.18 9.11
CA GLY A 141 17.24 0.22 9.38
C GLY A 141 18.24 0.83 8.39
N ARG A 142 18.87 1.93 8.82
CA ARG A 142 19.75 2.72 7.96
C ARG A 142 20.97 1.95 7.48
N SER A 143 21.54 1.08 8.31
CA SER A 143 22.72 0.27 7.94
C SER A 143 22.40 -0.71 6.81
N ASP A 144 21.19 -1.28 6.81
CA ASP A 144 20.75 -2.23 5.76
C ASP A 144 20.52 -1.48 4.44
N ILE A 145 19.95 -0.30 4.51
CA ILE A 145 19.78 0.60 3.34
C ILE A 145 21.15 0.95 2.75
N GLU A 146 22.10 1.37 3.57
CA GLU A 146 23.46 1.73 3.13
C GLU A 146 24.16 0.53 2.47
N HIS A 147 24.00 -0.67 3.03
CA HIS A 147 24.56 -1.91 2.46
C HIS A 147 23.94 -2.22 1.07
N ILE A 148 22.62 -2.17 0.96
CA ILE A 148 21.92 -2.39 -0.31
C ILE A 148 22.37 -1.40 -1.40
N LEU A 149 22.57 -0.13 -1.04
CA LEU A 149 23.02 0.91 -1.97
C LEU A 149 24.48 0.71 -2.39
N MET A 150 25.34 0.19 -1.50
CA MET A 150 26.71 -0.18 -1.85
C MET A 150 26.75 -1.32 -2.86
N GLU A 151 25.98 -2.41 -2.64
CA GLU A 151 25.85 -3.52 -3.59
C GLU A 151 25.37 -3.04 -4.97
N MET A 152 24.35 -2.17 -5.01
CA MET A 152 23.84 -1.62 -6.26
C MET A 152 24.91 -0.86 -7.06
N ASN A 153 25.76 -0.09 -6.39
CA ASN A 153 26.84 0.65 -7.04
C ASN A 153 27.95 -0.29 -7.57
N GLU A 154 28.29 -1.32 -6.84
CA GLU A 154 29.28 -2.32 -7.27
C GLU A 154 28.81 -3.10 -8.50
N GLU A 155 27.53 -3.50 -8.54
CA GLU A 155 26.93 -4.16 -9.71
C GLU A 155 26.94 -3.24 -10.95
N SER A 156 26.59 -1.97 -10.78
CA SER A 156 26.60 -0.97 -11.88
C SER A 156 28.00 -0.72 -12.45
N ASP A 157 29.02 -0.71 -11.60
CA ASP A 157 30.40 -0.53 -12.04
C ASP A 157 30.94 -1.78 -12.78
N SER A 158 30.51 -2.97 -12.40
CA SER A 158 30.91 -4.22 -13.07
C SER A 158 30.32 -4.36 -14.47
N GLU A 159 29.08 -3.96 -14.68
CA GLU A 159 28.42 -3.99 -16.01
C GLU A 159 29.05 -3.00 -17.00
N ASN A 160 29.56 -1.87 -16.53
CA ASN A 160 30.23 -0.88 -17.37
C ASN A 160 31.62 -1.32 -17.88
N PHE A 161 32.23 -2.38 -17.29
CA PHE A 161 33.52 -2.89 -17.72
C PHE A 161 33.45 -4.00 -18.79
N GLU A 162 32.30 -4.63 -18.99
CA GLU A 162 32.12 -5.69 -20.00
C GLU A 162 31.83 -5.14 -21.42
N ASP A 163 31.45 -3.88 -21.56
CA ASP A 163 31.10 -3.26 -22.86
C ASP A 163 32.29 -2.57 -23.59
N VAL A 164 33.54 -2.79 -23.20
CA VAL A 164 34.73 -2.14 -23.80
C VAL A 164 35.72 -3.14 -24.38
N ASP A 165 35.27 -4.18 -25.10
CA ASP A 165 36.09 -4.99 -25.96
C ASP A 165 35.42 -5.25 -27.32
N ILE A 166 35.50 -4.26 -28.20
CA ILE A 166 35.39 -4.44 -29.68
C ILE A 166 36.49 -3.63 -30.36
#